data_c1a00bcb5930660af88f69966a4b37aa
#
_entry.id   c1a00bcb5930660af88f69966a4b37aa
#
_cell.length_a   1.000
_cell.length_b   1.000
_cell.length_c   1.000
_cell.angle_alpha   90.00
_cell.angle_beta   90.00
_cell.angle_gamma   90.00
#
_symmetry.space_group_name_H-M   'P 1'
#
loop_
_entity.id
_entity.type
_entity.pdbx_description
1 polymer ?
#
loop_
_entity_poly.entity_id
_entity_poly.type
_entity_poly.pdbx_seq_one_letter_code
_entity_poly.pdbx_strand_id
1 'polypeptide(L)'
;NGHALCLLQVIRHTSKHQFRQNQQAISLLPSLTDSLLYSHKFSILRIACSRISGVLSERFQTFCKEQNVWLNDYALYMSIKDYYGGQSWQEWPETLQKREKDSLEAIHQELTDEILFWKKVQFLFFYQWDKLKAYAEENNIKIIGDLPIYVSYDSADVWAHPEEFQLDE
;
A
#
# COMPACT_ATOMS: atom_id res chain seq x y z
N ASN A 1 15.15 2.21 7.96
CA ASN A 1 14.29 2.55 6.81
C ASN A 1 13.35 1.40 6.38
N GLY A 2 13.66 0.13 6.70
CA GLY A 2 12.81 -1.03 6.41
C GLY A 2 11.50 -1.12 7.23
N HIS A 3 11.36 -0.33 8.28
CA HIS A 3 10.20 -0.40 9.19
C HIS A 3 8.88 0.10 8.57
N ALA A 4 8.94 1.01 7.61
CA ALA A 4 7.75 1.58 6.98
C ALA A 4 7.10 0.62 5.97
N LEU A 5 7.91 -0.06 5.18
CA LEU A 5 7.48 -1.07 4.20
C LEU A 5 6.77 -2.25 4.87
N CYS A 6 7.31 -2.69 5.99
CA CYS A 6 6.79 -3.79 6.79
C CYS A 6 5.38 -3.54 7.36
N LEU A 7 5.12 -2.33 7.87
CA LEU A 7 3.82 -1.95 8.41
C LEU A 7 2.71 -1.92 7.34
N LEU A 8 3.05 -1.58 6.11
CA LEU A 8 2.09 -1.46 5.00
C LEU A 8 1.68 -2.82 4.43
N GLN A 9 2.61 -3.77 4.37
CA GLN A 9 2.29 -5.15 4.04
C GLN A 9 1.45 -5.82 5.14
N VAL A 10 1.72 -5.52 6.42
CA VAL A 10 0.92 -6.00 7.55
C VAL A 10 -0.53 -5.52 7.42
N ILE A 11 -0.80 -4.29 7.05
CA ILE A 11 -2.19 -3.80 6.90
C ILE A 11 -2.91 -4.50 5.75
N ARG A 12 -2.23 -4.83 4.66
CA ARG A 12 -2.83 -5.56 3.55
C ARG A 12 -2.99 -7.06 3.82
N HIS A 13 -2.01 -7.68 4.48
CA HIS A 13 -2.03 -9.11 4.81
C HIS A 13 -2.82 -9.42 6.07
N THR A 14 -2.70 -8.59 7.11
CA THR A 14 -3.45 -8.75 8.37
C THR A 14 -4.95 -8.58 8.10
N SER A 15 -5.36 -7.68 7.20
CA SER A 15 -6.78 -7.55 6.86
C SER A 15 -7.34 -8.81 6.16
N LYS A 16 -6.55 -9.58 5.42
CA LYS A 16 -7.02 -10.82 4.77
C LYS A 16 -6.76 -12.09 5.60
N HIS A 17 -5.63 -12.21 6.28
CA HIS A 17 -5.26 -13.46 6.97
C HIS A 17 -5.71 -13.51 8.44
N GLN A 18 -5.56 -12.44 9.20
CA GLN A 18 -6.02 -12.37 10.59
C GLN A 18 -7.53 -12.25 10.66
N PHE A 19 -8.15 -11.61 9.66
CA PHE A 19 -9.60 -11.64 9.48
C PHE A 19 -10.10 -13.06 9.17
N ARG A 20 -9.35 -13.89 8.41
CA ARG A 20 -9.67 -15.31 8.17
C ARG A 20 -9.54 -16.20 9.41
N GLN A 21 -8.58 -15.95 10.28
CA GLN A 21 -8.42 -16.74 11.51
C GLN A 21 -9.49 -16.43 12.56
N ASN A 22 -9.98 -15.20 12.63
CA ASN A 22 -11.12 -14.84 13.45
C ASN A 22 -12.48 -15.22 12.83
N GLN A 23 -12.54 -15.57 11.54
CA GLN A 23 -13.76 -15.97 10.84
C GLN A 23 -14.22 -17.40 11.11
N GLN A 24 -13.47 -18.24 11.80
CA GLN A 24 -14.00 -19.56 12.22
C GLN A 24 -15.16 -19.45 13.22
N ALA A 25 -15.43 -18.27 13.77
CA ALA A 25 -16.56 -18.02 14.68
C ALA A 25 -17.81 -17.37 14.01
N ILE A 26 -17.71 -16.91 12.76
CA ILE A 26 -18.84 -16.25 12.04
C ILE A 26 -18.90 -16.81 10.62
N SER A 27 -19.24 -18.08 10.50
CA SER A 27 -19.44 -18.72 9.21
C SER A 27 -20.88 -18.58 8.77
N LEU A 28 -21.24 -17.57 7.99
CA LEU A 28 -22.36 -17.67 6.99
C LEU A 28 -22.48 -16.48 6.00
N LEU A 29 -21.65 -15.42 6.06
CA LEU A 29 -21.69 -14.33 5.06
C LEU A 29 -20.30 -13.69 4.78
N PRO A 30 -19.26 -14.42 4.27
CA PRO A 30 -17.92 -13.85 4.20
C PRO A 30 -17.61 -13.01 2.96
N SER A 31 -18.23 -13.24 1.82
CA SER A 31 -17.74 -12.67 0.55
C SER A 31 -18.35 -11.32 0.16
N LEU A 32 -19.57 -11.05 0.57
CA LEU A 32 -20.27 -9.78 0.26
C LEU A 32 -19.84 -8.63 1.17
N THR A 33 -19.54 -8.91 2.44
CA THR A 33 -19.16 -7.88 3.42
C THR A 33 -17.76 -7.33 3.17
N ASP A 34 -16.79 -8.16 2.79
CA ASP A 34 -15.42 -7.72 2.55
C ASP A 34 -15.32 -6.85 1.30
N SER A 35 -15.98 -7.23 0.22
CA SER A 35 -16.01 -6.45 -1.01
C SER A 35 -16.71 -5.10 -0.82
N LEU A 36 -17.84 -5.07 -0.10
CA LEU A 36 -18.57 -3.85 0.21
C LEU A 36 -17.75 -2.92 1.13
N LEU A 37 -17.14 -3.45 2.19
CA LEU A 37 -16.28 -2.68 3.09
C LEU A 37 -15.09 -2.11 2.34
N TYR A 38 -14.48 -2.89 1.46
CA TYR A 38 -13.35 -2.44 0.64
C TYR A 38 -13.78 -1.29 -0.29
N SER A 39 -14.85 -1.45 -1.04
CA SER A 39 -15.34 -0.42 -1.97
C SER A 39 -15.76 0.87 -1.27
N HIS A 40 -16.46 0.78 -0.14
CA HIS A 40 -16.84 1.96 0.65
C HIS A 40 -15.64 2.67 1.25
N LYS A 41 -14.67 1.92 1.79
CA LYS A 41 -13.43 2.48 2.35
C LYS A 41 -12.66 3.28 1.29
N PHE A 42 -12.48 2.74 0.09
CA PHE A 42 -11.76 3.43 -0.98
C PHE A 42 -12.52 4.66 -1.49
N SER A 43 -13.85 4.61 -1.56
CA SER A 43 -14.66 5.79 -1.89
C SER A 43 -14.44 6.93 -0.90
N ILE A 44 -14.42 6.63 0.41
CA ILE A 44 -14.15 7.62 1.46
C ILE A 44 -12.71 8.14 1.35
N LEU A 45 -11.73 7.27 1.09
CA LEU A 45 -10.33 7.66 0.91
C LEU A 45 -10.16 8.58 -0.30
N ARG A 46 -10.85 8.34 -1.42
CA ARG A 46 -10.82 9.25 -2.59
C ARG A 46 -11.33 10.64 -2.22
N ILE A 47 -12.44 10.73 -1.48
CA ILE A 47 -12.97 12.00 -0.99
C ILE A 47 -11.97 12.67 -0.03
N ALA A 48 -11.36 11.93 0.87
CA ALA A 48 -10.34 12.47 1.79
C ALA A 48 -9.11 12.99 1.03
N CYS A 49 -8.61 12.21 0.07
CA CYS A 49 -7.47 12.59 -0.77
C CYS A 49 -7.74 13.84 -1.63
N SER A 50 -8.98 14.03 -2.12
CA SER A 50 -9.36 15.23 -2.89
C SER A 50 -9.40 16.50 -2.05
N ARG A 51 -9.52 16.38 -0.72
CA ARG A 51 -9.57 17.51 0.22
C ARG A 51 -8.21 17.91 0.79
N ILE A 52 -7.13 17.23 0.39
CA ILE A 52 -5.77 17.62 0.81
C ILE A 52 -5.41 18.95 0.15
N SER A 53 -5.34 20.01 0.97
CA SER A 53 -5.03 21.38 0.52
C SER A 53 -4.29 22.16 1.62
N GLY A 54 -3.77 23.33 1.28
CA GLY A 54 -3.07 24.22 2.21
C GLY A 54 -1.89 23.49 2.90
N VAL A 55 -1.81 23.63 4.21
CA VAL A 55 -0.74 23.02 5.05
C VAL A 55 -0.61 21.51 4.87
N LEU A 56 -1.73 20.79 4.66
CA LEU A 56 -1.67 19.35 4.40
C LEU A 56 -1.04 19.04 3.05
N SER A 57 -1.22 19.91 2.04
CA SER A 57 -0.56 19.75 0.74
C SER A 57 0.95 19.92 0.85
N GLU A 58 1.43 20.89 1.62
CA GLU A 58 2.87 21.09 1.88
C GLU A 58 3.48 19.88 2.61
N ARG A 59 2.79 19.40 3.64
CA ARG A 59 3.21 18.18 4.35
C ARG A 59 3.23 16.95 3.44
N PHE A 60 2.25 16.82 2.55
CA PHE A 60 2.23 15.74 1.56
C PHE A 60 3.44 15.81 0.63
N GLN A 61 3.80 17.00 0.14
CA GLN A 61 4.98 17.18 -0.71
C GLN A 61 6.28 16.81 0.04
N THR A 62 6.40 17.20 1.31
CA THR A 62 7.53 16.83 2.16
C THR A 62 7.60 15.32 2.34
N PHE A 63 6.47 14.68 2.67
CA PHE A 63 6.36 13.22 2.78
C PHE A 63 6.80 12.51 1.50
N CYS A 64 6.35 12.98 0.33
CA CYS A 64 6.76 12.39 -0.95
C CYS A 64 8.27 12.49 -1.19
N LYS A 65 8.91 13.57 -0.76
CA LYS A 65 10.37 13.75 -0.89
C LYS A 65 11.14 12.83 0.09
N GLU A 66 10.69 12.76 1.33
CA GLU A 66 11.33 11.95 2.38
C GLU A 66 11.18 10.45 2.14
N GLN A 67 10.04 10.03 1.57
CA GLN A 67 9.71 8.62 1.36
C GLN A 67 9.92 8.15 -0.10
N ASN A 68 10.62 8.92 -0.93
CA ASN A 68 10.75 8.69 -2.36
C ASN A 68 11.37 7.32 -2.72
N VAL A 69 12.20 6.76 -1.84
CA VAL A 69 12.93 5.50 -2.05
C VAL A 69 11.99 4.31 -2.27
N TRP A 70 10.85 4.29 -1.58
CA TRP A 70 9.88 3.19 -1.69
C TRP A 70 8.52 3.63 -2.22
N LEU A 71 8.12 4.88 -1.94
CA LEU A 71 6.77 5.36 -2.19
C LEU A 71 6.42 5.41 -3.68
N ASN A 72 7.40 5.69 -4.55
CA ASN A 72 7.19 5.76 -5.98
C ASN A 72 6.90 4.38 -6.57
N ASP A 73 7.72 3.39 -6.25
CA ASP A 73 7.52 2.01 -6.71
C ASP A 73 6.25 1.40 -6.14
N TYR A 74 5.97 1.63 -4.85
CA TYR A 74 4.73 1.19 -4.23
C TYR A 74 3.48 1.77 -4.90
N ALA A 75 3.46 3.09 -5.13
CA ALA A 75 2.30 3.75 -5.73
C ALA A 75 2.09 3.30 -7.19
N LEU A 76 3.17 3.16 -7.94
CA LEU A 76 3.12 2.64 -9.32
C LEU A 76 2.61 1.20 -9.34
N TYR A 77 3.20 0.31 -8.52
CA TYR A 77 2.76 -1.08 -8.39
C TYR A 77 1.27 -1.20 -8.07
N MET A 78 0.79 -0.44 -7.08
CA MET A 78 -0.61 -0.47 -6.68
C MET A 78 -1.54 0.02 -7.78
N SER A 79 -1.12 1.05 -8.53
CA SER A 79 -1.91 1.59 -9.64
C SER A 79 -2.00 0.60 -10.80
N ILE A 80 -0.89 -0.06 -11.15
CA ILE A 80 -0.87 -1.11 -12.17
C ILE A 80 -1.73 -2.30 -11.71
N LYS A 81 -1.62 -2.69 -10.44
CA LYS A 81 -2.41 -3.78 -9.88
C LYS A 81 -3.91 -3.51 -9.93
N ASP A 82 -4.34 -2.28 -9.62
CA ASP A 82 -5.74 -1.88 -9.76
C ASP A 82 -6.18 -1.85 -11.22
N TYR A 83 -5.34 -1.38 -12.14
CA TYR A 83 -5.57 -1.35 -13.58
C TYR A 83 -5.82 -2.75 -14.15
N TYR A 84 -5.06 -3.75 -13.70
CA TYR A 84 -5.25 -5.16 -14.06
C TYR A 84 -6.20 -5.92 -13.11
N GLY A 85 -7.10 -5.25 -12.43
CA GLY A 85 -8.15 -5.89 -11.62
C GLY A 85 -7.66 -6.68 -10.43
N GLY A 86 -6.49 -6.38 -9.89
CA GLY A 86 -5.89 -7.05 -8.73
C GLY A 86 -5.07 -8.29 -9.06
N GLN A 87 -4.81 -8.58 -10.35
CA GLN A 87 -3.95 -9.68 -10.79
C GLN A 87 -2.55 -9.58 -10.20
N SER A 88 -1.88 -10.71 -10.01
CA SER A 88 -0.47 -10.75 -9.61
C SER A 88 0.39 -10.08 -10.68
N TRP A 89 1.49 -9.44 -10.27
CA TRP A 89 2.43 -8.83 -11.21
C TRP A 89 3.05 -9.85 -12.19
N GLN A 90 3.07 -11.11 -11.83
CA GLN A 90 3.50 -12.20 -12.70
C GLN A 90 2.57 -12.44 -13.89
N GLU A 91 1.32 -11.99 -13.80
CA GLU A 91 0.30 -12.11 -14.85
C GLU A 91 0.20 -10.84 -15.72
N TRP A 92 1.00 -9.81 -15.42
CA TRP A 92 1.03 -8.57 -16.22
C TRP A 92 1.78 -8.79 -17.53
N PRO A 93 1.69 -7.87 -18.50
CA PRO A 93 2.53 -7.90 -19.68
C PRO A 93 4.02 -8.02 -19.33
N GLU A 94 4.76 -8.84 -20.08
CA GLU A 94 6.16 -9.16 -19.81
C GLU A 94 7.04 -7.89 -19.64
N THR A 95 6.77 -6.85 -20.44
CA THR A 95 7.48 -5.57 -20.37
C THR A 95 7.28 -4.87 -19.02
N LEU A 96 6.11 -5.01 -18.38
CA LEU A 96 5.84 -4.48 -17.04
C LEU A 96 6.38 -5.39 -15.94
N GLN A 97 6.38 -6.72 -16.15
CA GLN A 97 7.03 -7.66 -15.23
C GLN A 97 8.53 -7.37 -15.15
N LYS A 98 9.18 -7.15 -16.30
CA LYS A 98 10.61 -6.85 -16.42
C LYS A 98 10.95 -5.37 -16.16
N ARG A 99 9.96 -4.55 -15.87
CA ARG A 99 10.13 -3.11 -15.60
C ARG A 99 10.86 -2.38 -16.76
N GLU A 100 10.52 -2.71 -18.00
CA GLU A 100 11.11 -2.04 -19.16
C GLU A 100 10.77 -0.54 -19.13
N LYS A 101 11.79 0.29 -19.32
CA LYS A 101 11.70 1.74 -19.12
C LYS A 101 10.57 2.39 -19.91
N ASP A 102 10.47 2.10 -21.20
CA ASP A 102 9.46 2.72 -22.06
C ASP A 102 8.03 2.33 -21.65
N SER A 103 7.85 1.06 -21.24
CA SER A 103 6.57 0.56 -20.73
C SER A 103 6.20 1.16 -19.39
N LEU A 104 7.18 1.35 -18.50
CA LEU A 104 6.96 2.04 -17.23
C LEU A 104 6.65 3.52 -17.42
N GLU A 105 7.32 4.21 -18.34
CA GLU A 105 7.02 5.62 -18.65
C GLU A 105 5.61 5.78 -19.23
N ALA A 106 5.21 4.90 -20.15
CA ALA A 106 3.87 4.93 -20.75
C ALA A 106 2.78 4.70 -19.70
N ILE A 107 2.89 3.64 -18.91
CA ILE A 107 1.88 3.31 -17.89
C ILE A 107 1.87 4.35 -16.75
N HIS A 108 3.01 4.94 -16.40
CA HIS A 108 3.08 6.02 -15.43
C HIS A 108 2.32 7.27 -15.88
N GLN A 109 2.42 7.62 -17.16
CA GLN A 109 1.67 8.74 -17.73
C GLN A 109 0.16 8.45 -17.73
N GLU A 110 -0.24 7.24 -18.12
CA GLU A 110 -1.63 6.81 -18.14
C GLU A 110 -2.26 6.79 -16.74
N LEU A 111 -1.51 6.35 -15.72
CA LEU A 111 -2.02 6.15 -14.35
C LEU A 111 -1.61 7.27 -13.37
N THR A 112 -1.25 8.46 -13.87
CA THR A 112 -0.75 9.56 -13.04
C THR A 112 -1.67 9.89 -11.85
N ASP A 113 -2.98 9.94 -12.07
CA ASP A 113 -3.96 10.26 -11.03
C ASP A 113 -4.09 9.15 -9.98
N GLU A 114 -4.01 7.88 -10.41
CA GLU A 114 -4.05 6.73 -9.51
C GLU A 114 -2.76 6.64 -8.67
N ILE A 115 -1.61 6.90 -9.28
CA ILE A 115 -0.32 6.98 -8.56
C ILE A 115 -0.37 8.08 -7.50
N LEU A 116 -0.91 9.24 -7.85
CA LEU A 116 -1.09 10.33 -6.90
C LEU A 116 -2.06 9.96 -5.77
N PHE A 117 -3.15 9.25 -6.09
CA PHE A 117 -4.09 8.74 -5.10
C PHE A 117 -3.41 7.79 -4.11
N TRP A 118 -2.65 6.80 -4.58
CA TRP A 118 -1.95 5.86 -3.72
C TRP A 118 -0.89 6.53 -2.83
N LYS A 119 -0.16 7.53 -3.35
CA LYS A 119 0.75 8.36 -2.54
C LYS A 119 0.01 9.11 -1.43
N LYS A 120 -1.16 9.70 -1.73
CA LYS A 120 -1.98 10.39 -0.75
C LYS A 120 -2.56 9.46 0.31
N VAL A 121 -2.97 8.25 -0.06
CA VAL A 121 -3.43 7.22 0.88
C VAL A 121 -2.32 6.88 1.88
N GLN A 122 -1.08 6.69 1.40
CA GLN A 122 0.06 6.45 2.27
C GLN A 122 0.34 7.64 3.20
N PHE A 123 0.33 8.84 2.66
CA PHE A 123 0.49 10.04 3.46
C PHE A 123 -0.54 10.16 4.58
N LEU A 124 -1.83 9.93 4.28
CA LEU A 124 -2.89 9.98 5.28
C LEU A 124 -2.70 8.92 6.37
N PHE A 125 -2.24 7.73 6.00
CA PHE A 125 -1.91 6.69 6.96
C PHE A 125 -0.78 7.13 7.89
N PHE A 126 0.36 7.57 7.36
CA PHE A 126 1.49 8.00 8.17
C PHE A 126 1.15 9.21 9.05
N TYR A 127 0.39 10.15 8.51
CA TYR A 127 -0.08 11.30 9.27
C TYR A 127 -0.93 10.93 10.50
N GLN A 128 -1.77 9.92 10.36
CA GLN A 128 -2.60 9.41 11.48
C GLN A 128 -1.76 8.53 12.42
N TRP A 129 -0.88 7.73 11.88
CA TRP A 129 0.01 6.88 12.65
C TRP A 129 0.96 7.67 13.55
N ASP A 130 1.52 8.75 13.06
CA ASP A 130 2.40 9.62 13.83
C ASP A 130 1.64 10.30 14.99
N LYS A 131 0.40 10.71 14.78
CA LYS A 131 -0.46 11.22 15.85
C LYS A 131 -0.76 10.16 16.91
N LEU A 132 -1.03 8.93 16.47
CA LEU A 132 -1.28 7.82 17.39
C LEU A 132 -0.03 7.49 18.22
N LYS A 133 1.15 7.47 17.59
CA LYS A 133 2.42 7.27 18.29
C LYS A 133 2.67 8.38 19.33
N ALA A 134 2.49 9.64 18.94
CA ALA A 134 2.65 10.77 19.86
C ALA A 134 1.70 10.66 21.05
N TYR A 135 0.43 10.35 20.81
CA TYR A 135 -0.55 10.14 21.89
C TYR A 135 -0.16 8.98 22.82
N ALA A 136 0.32 7.87 22.26
CA ALA A 136 0.78 6.73 23.06
C ALA A 136 1.98 7.12 23.94
N GLU A 137 2.94 7.85 23.38
CA GLU A 137 4.13 8.35 24.09
C GLU A 137 3.76 9.29 25.24
N GLU A 138 2.88 10.25 25.00
CA GLU A 138 2.36 11.18 26.02
C GLU A 138 1.68 10.44 27.19
N ASN A 139 1.09 9.28 26.92
CA ASN A 139 0.44 8.44 27.93
C ASN A 139 1.31 7.31 28.47
N ASN A 140 2.61 7.31 28.18
CA ASN A 140 3.56 6.26 28.58
C ASN A 140 3.18 4.85 28.08
N ILE A 141 2.49 4.75 26.94
CA ILE A 141 2.12 3.50 26.29
C ILE A 141 3.19 3.17 25.24
N LYS A 142 3.80 1.99 25.34
CA LYS A 142 4.75 1.49 24.35
C LYS A 142 4.01 0.67 23.30
N ILE A 143 4.22 1.00 22.02
CA ILE A 143 3.73 0.22 20.90
C ILE A 143 4.84 -0.75 20.49
N ILE A 144 4.55 -2.06 20.54
CA ILE A 144 5.44 -3.11 20.09
C ILE A 144 4.99 -3.53 18.69
N GLY A 145 5.88 -3.39 17.71
CA GLY A 145 5.66 -3.86 16.35
C GLY A 145 6.28 -5.24 16.14
N ASP A 146 5.76 -5.96 15.17
CA ASP A 146 6.33 -7.20 14.66
C ASP A 146 6.90 -6.98 13.27
N LEU A 147 8.03 -7.63 12.95
CA LEU A 147 8.63 -7.61 11.63
C LEU A 147 8.22 -8.90 10.91
N PRO A 148 7.49 -8.82 9.78
CA PRO A 148 7.23 -10.00 8.97
C PRO A 148 8.57 -10.61 8.50
N ILE A 149 8.74 -11.91 8.73
CA ILE A 149 9.94 -12.65 8.33
C ILE A 149 9.94 -12.86 6.81
N TYR A 150 8.76 -13.01 6.22
CA TYR A 150 8.59 -13.29 4.80
C TYR A 150 7.86 -12.14 4.11
N VAL A 151 8.36 -11.77 2.93
CA VAL A 151 7.72 -10.83 2.02
C VAL A 151 6.84 -11.62 1.04
N SER A 152 5.64 -11.12 0.76
CA SER A 152 4.76 -11.76 -0.23
C SER A 152 5.40 -11.66 -1.61
N TYR A 153 5.41 -12.75 -2.36
CA TYR A 153 5.87 -12.75 -3.76
C TYR A 153 5.12 -11.70 -4.58
N ASP A 154 3.80 -11.62 -4.42
CA ASP A 154 2.97 -10.59 -5.04
C ASP A 154 2.99 -9.31 -4.19
N SER A 155 4.11 -8.59 -4.26
CA SER A 155 4.34 -7.34 -3.54
C SER A 155 5.12 -6.33 -4.39
N ALA A 156 5.03 -5.05 -4.00
CA ALA A 156 5.79 -3.98 -4.63
C ALA A 156 7.31 -4.16 -4.47
N ASP A 157 7.74 -4.70 -3.31
CA ASP A 157 9.16 -4.89 -3.02
C ASP A 157 9.77 -5.93 -3.96
N VAL A 158 9.13 -7.10 -4.10
CA VAL A 158 9.62 -8.17 -4.97
C VAL A 158 9.57 -7.74 -6.43
N TRP A 159 8.51 -7.02 -6.85
CA TRP A 159 8.43 -6.51 -8.22
C TRP A 159 9.48 -5.43 -8.51
N ALA A 160 9.77 -4.56 -7.54
CA ALA A 160 10.72 -3.46 -7.72
C ALA A 160 12.19 -3.90 -7.66
N HIS A 161 12.49 -4.89 -6.80
CA HIS A 161 13.84 -5.33 -6.47
C HIS A 161 13.92 -6.87 -6.45
N PRO A 162 13.59 -7.57 -7.54
CA PRO A 162 13.59 -9.04 -7.57
C PRO A 162 14.96 -9.63 -7.25
N GLU A 163 16.04 -8.88 -7.50
CA GLU A 163 17.43 -9.28 -7.23
C GLU A 163 17.75 -9.39 -5.72
N GLU A 164 16.93 -8.80 -4.85
CA GLU A 164 17.09 -8.88 -3.40
C GLU A 164 16.43 -10.14 -2.79
N PHE A 165 15.71 -10.90 -3.60
CA PHE A 165 14.93 -12.05 -3.16
C PHE A 165 15.38 -13.34 -3.83
N GLN A 166 15.33 -14.45 -3.09
CA GLN A 166 15.49 -15.79 -3.67
C GLN A 166 14.15 -16.20 -4.29
N LEU A 167 14.02 -15.98 -5.58
CA LEU A 167 12.85 -16.37 -6.34
C LEU A 167 13.15 -17.71 -6.99
N ASP A 168 12.33 -18.73 -6.70
CA ASP A 168 12.40 -20.01 -7.39
C ASP A 168 11.98 -19.82 -8.86
N GLU A 169 12.70 -20.44 -9.79
CA GLU A 169 12.43 -20.42 -11.22
C GLU A 169 11.15 -21.19 -11.58
#